data_217a441ea18d3b68bcee809de7aaad8d
#
_entry.id   217a441ea18d3b68bcee809de7aaad8d
#
_cell.length_a   1.000
_cell.length_b   1.000
_cell.length_c   1.000
_cell.angle_alpha   90.00
_cell.angle_beta   90.00
_cell.angle_gamma   90.00
#
_symmetry.space_group_name_H-M   'P 1'
#
loop_
_entity.id
_entity.type
_entity.pdbx_description
1 polymer ?
#
loop_
_entity_poly.entity_id
_entity_poly.type
_entity_poly.pdbx_seq_one_letter_code
_entity_poly.pdbx_strand_id
1 'polypeptide(L)'
;GSADTSATTDSKTETSATTADTSASGDTASAETADIDTSEHVVITYMTTGGSDEGNGNPDMLAKLNEILTEKVNAELKIYHIDWTNYLSVYNLTLAQMDGSVDLVGTASDWLGAGGNAKNGAFLELSEDMLKTYAPKTWESVSPEHWDLCKYNGEIYLMPEDNYAQWTNHGFAYRLDWAKEAGRG
;
A
#
# COMPACT_ATOMS: atom_id res chain seq x y z
N GLY A 1 -51.06 42.34 10.55
CA GLY A 1 -51.28 42.01 11.93
C GLY A 1 -50.02 41.34 12.44
N SER A 2 -49.26 42.02 13.19
CA SER A 2 -49.02 42.02 14.65
C SER A 2 -48.64 40.68 15.18
N ALA A 3 -47.55 40.63 15.72
CA ALA A 3 -46.81 40.82 16.95
C ALA A 3 -46.11 39.52 17.30
N ASP A 4 -44.81 39.52 17.49
CA ASP A 4 -44.07 39.77 18.75
C ASP A 4 -43.94 38.51 19.63
N THR A 5 -42.77 38.03 19.93
CA THR A 5 -42.10 38.12 21.21
C THR A 5 -40.91 37.19 21.28
N SER A 6 -39.77 37.77 21.59
CA SER A 6 -38.51 37.33 22.16
C SER A 6 -38.49 36.04 22.98
N ALA A 7 -37.41 35.29 22.88
CA ALA A 7 -36.66 34.85 24.06
C ALA A 7 -35.25 34.39 23.67
N THR A 8 -34.30 35.12 24.12
CA THR A 8 -32.87 34.87 24.25
C THR A 8 -32.63 33.71 25.21
N THR A 9 -31.82 32.74 24.83
CA THR A 9 -31.10 31.96 25.84
C THR A 9 -29.69 31.65 25.30
N ASP A 10 -28.75 32.38 25.84
CA ASP A 10 -27.33 32.09 25.82
C ASP A 10 -27.06 30.71 26.45
N SER A 11 -26.37 29.84 25.74
CA SER A 11 -25.73 28.71 26.36
C SER A 11 -24.35 28.52 25.77
N LYS A 12 -23.43 29.10 26.48
CA LYS A 12 -21.98 29.03 26.24
C LYS A 12 -21.52 27.62 26.69
N THR A 13 -21.28 26.73 25.75
CA THR A 13 -20.62 25.45 26.02
C THR A 13 -19.16 25.59 25.68
N GLU A 14 -18.34 25.68 26.70
CA GLU A 14 -16.89 25.58 26.63
C GLU A 14 -16.54 24.12 26.33
N THR A 15 -16.03 23.88 25.13
CA THR A 15 -15.44 22.57 24.80
C THR A 15 -13.96 22.61 25.19
N SER A 16 -13.65 22.00 26.31
CA SER A 16 -12.27 21.72 26.71
C SER A 16 -11.66 20.74 25.73
N ALA A 17 -10.66 21.19 24.99
CA ALA A 17 -9.78 20.33 24.21
C ALA A 17 -8.87 19.56 25.17
N THR A 18 -9.14 18.29 25.36
CA THR A 18 -8.24 17.38 26.01
C THR A 18 -7.22 16.92 24.97
N THR A 19 -6.02 17.42 25.07
CA THR A 19 -4.84 16.89 24.37
C THR A 19 -4.55 15.52 24.94
N ALA A 20 -4.89 14.47 24.18
CA ALA A 20 -4.42 13.13 24.46
C ALA A 20 -2.97 13.02 24.01
N ASP A 21 -2.09 13.06 24.97
CA ASP A 21 -0.67 12.70 24.85
C ASP A 21 -0.61 11.18 24.67
N THR A 22 -0.51 10.74 23.41
CA THR A 22 -0.30 9.32 23.10
C THR A 22 1.19 9.05 23.13
N SER A 23 1.70 8.83 24.33
CA SER A 23 3.00 8.18 24.50
C SER A 23 2.89 6.75 23.99
N ALA A 24 3.36 6.52 22.79
CA ALA A 24 3.58 5.17 22.28
C ALA A 24 4.69 4.52 23.11
N SER A 25 4.28 3.81 24.14
CA SER A 25 5.14 2.89 24.88
C SER A 25 5.40 1.71 23.95
N GLY A 26 6.60 1.65 23.39
CA GLY A 26 7.05 0.52 22.59
C GLY A 26 7.15 -0.74 23.45
N ASP A 27 6.09 -1.53 23.43
CA ASP A 27 6.15 -2.89 23.92
C ASP A 27 6.73 -3.74 22.78
N THR A 28 8.03 -4.00 22.84
CA THR A 28 8.73 -4.94 21.98
C THR A 28 8.35 -6.36 22.42
N ALA A 29 7.14 -6.78 22.10
CA ALA A 29 6.85 -8.21 22.04
C ALA A 29 7.71 -8.76 20.89
N SER A 30 8.78 -9.45 21.26
CA SER A 30 9.59 -10.25 20.34
C SER A 30 8.67 -11.35 19.78
N ALA A 31 8.05 -11.12 18.64
CA ALA A 31 7.51 -12.22 17.86
C ALA A 31 8.72 -13.10 17.54
N GLU A 32 8.64 -14.39 17.86
CA GLU A 32 9.63 -15.36 17.42
C GLU A 32 9.64 -15.29 15.89
N THR A 33 10.60 -14.55 15.36
CA THR A 33 10.89 -14.57 13.94
C THR A 33 11.43 -15.96 13.64
N ALA A 34 10.92 -16.59 12.58
CA ALA A 34 11.50 -17.81 12.06
C ALA A 34 13.02 -17.67 12.05
N ASP A 35 13.72 -18.76 12.31
CA ASP A 35 15.18 -18.81 12.24
C ASP A 35 15.58 -18.65 10.76
N ILE A 36 15.62 -17.39 10.31
CA ILE A 36 16.00 -17.04 8.96
C ILE A 36 17.52 -16.97 8.91
N ASP A 37 18.12 -17.75 8.04
CA ASP A 37 19.55 -17.65 7.79
C ASP A 37 19.88 -16.32 7.12
N THR A 38 20.49 -15.42 7.89
CA THR A 38 20.94 -14.10 7.44
C THR A 38 22.46 -14.03 7.26
N SER A 39 23.12 -15.17 7.14
CA SER A 39 24.59 -15.24 6.98
C SER A 39 25.08 -14.70 5.65
N GLU A 40 24.27 -14.83 4.60
CA GLU A 40 24.57 -14.29 3.28
C GLU A 40 23.88 -12.96 3.06
N HIS A 41 24.58 -12.02 2.44
CA HIS A 41 24.00 -10.75 2.03
C HIS A 41 23.16 -10.93 0.76
N VAL A 42 21.91 -10.49 0.80
CA VAL A 42 20.97 -10.58 -0.34
C VAL A 42 20.55 -9.20 -0.83
N VAL A 43 20.46 -9.05 -2.15
CA VAL A 43 19.89 -7.86 -2.79
C VAL A 43 18.52 -8.24 -3.32
N ILE A 44 17.47 -7.58 -2.82
CA ILE A 44 16.07 -7.79 -3.22
C ILE A 44 15.69 -6.72 -4.22
N THR A 45 15.32 -7.12 -5.43
CA THR A 45 14.82 -6.21 -6.46
C THR A 45 13.30 -6.08 -6.37
N TYR A 46 12.83 -4.89 -6.04
CA TYR A 46 11.41 -4.55 -5.99
C TYR A 46 11.00 -3.75 -7.23
N MET A 47 10.18 -4.32 -8.07
CA MET A 47 9.62 -3.66 -9.25
C MET A 47 8.33 -2.93 -8.90
N THR A 48 8.25 -1.66 -9.25
CA THR A 48 7.04 -0.84 -9.05
C THR A 48 6.85 0.14 -10.21
N THR A 49 5.60 0.53 -10.43
CA THR A 49 5.26 1.61 -11.35
C THR A 49 5.46 2.95 -10.65
N GLY A 50 5.94 3.93 -11.37
CA GLY A 50 6.15 5.27 -10.82
C GLY A 50 7.08 6.12 -11.65
N GLY A 51 7.52 7.23 -11.08
CA GLY A 51 8.49 8.09 -11.73
C GLY A 51 9.88 7.46 -11.82
N SER A 52 10.70 8.06 -12.66
CA SER A 52 12.10 7.66 -12.83
C SER A 52 12.89 7.79 -11.52
N ASP A 53 13.99 7.07 -11.44
CA ASP A 53 14.96 7.12 -10.33
C ASP A 53 15.43 8.56 -10.01
N GLU A 54 15.34 9.47 -10.97
CA GLU A 54 15.75 10.86 -10.82
C GLU A 54 14.67 11.79 -10.23
N GLY A 55 13.40 11.40 -10.24
CA GLY A 55 12.31 12.33 -9.91
C GLY A 55 11.47 11.99 -8.67
N ASN A 56 11.27 10.74 -8.34
CA ASN A 56 10.37 10.29 -7.26
C ASN A 56 11.05 9.41 -6.20
N GLY A 57 12.28 9.01 -6.41
CA GLY A 57 13.06 8.35 -5.38
C GLY A 57 13.63 9.38 -4.42
N ASN A 58 13.46 9.17 -3.12
CA ASN A 58 14.29 9.84 -2.15
C ASN A 58 15.49 8.92 -1.87
N PRO A 59 16.65 9.16 -2.50
CA PRO A 59 17.82 8.30 -2.35
C PRO A 59 18.27 8.22 -0.89
N ASP A 60 18.10 9.30 -0.13
CA ASP A 60 18.46 9.31 1.29
C ASP A 60 17.53 8.40 2.10
N MET A 61 16.24 8.34 1.74
CA MET A 61 15.28 7.42 2.36
C MET A 61 15.65 5.97 2.07
N LEU A 62 15.94 5.64 0.82
CA LEU A 62 16.32 4.28 0.42
C LEU A 62 17.65 3.87 1.08
N ALA A 63 18.63 4.77 1.12
CA ALA A 63 19.89 4.52 1.82
C ALA A 63 19.66 4.23 3.30
N LYS A 64 18.80 5.02 3.97
CA LYS A 64 18.47 4.80 5.38
C LYS A 64 17.69 3.51 5.62
N LEU A 65 16.78 3.16 4.72
CA LEU A 65 16.10 1.87 4.77
C LEU A 65 17.09 0.71 4.62
N ASN A 66 18.02 0.80 3.70
CA ASN A 66 19.03 -0.23 3.45
C ASN A 66 20.01 -0.39 4.62
N GLU A 67 20.37 0.68 5.33
CA GLU A 67 21.10 0.56 6.60
C GLU A 67 20.34 -0.34 7.60
N ILE A 68 19.04 -0.10 7.76
CA ILE A 68 18.18 -0.88 8.68
C ILE A 68 18.02 -2.33 8.23
N LEU A 69 17.82 -2.56 6.94
CA LEU A 69 17.67 -3.90 6.36
C LEU A 69 18.97 -4.70 6.51
N THR A 70 20.10 -4.09 6.21
CA THR A 70 21.41 -4.71 6.36
C THR A 70 21.69 -5.10 7.82
N GLU A 71 21.38 -4.20 8.76
CA GLU A 71 21.57 -4.47 10.19
C GLU A 71 20.67 -5.61 10.69
N LYS A 72 19.40 -5.64 10.26
CA LYS A 72 18.40 -6.56 10.80
C LYS A 72 18.36 -7.92 10.13
N VAL A 73 18.52 -7.94 8.82
CA VAL A 73 18.28 -9.16 8.02
C VAL A 73 19.35 -9.39 6.95
N ASN A 74 20.46 -8.65 7.00
CA ASN A 74 21.55 -8.71 6.04
C ASN A 74 21.08 -8.64 4.58
N ALA A 75 20.13 -7.71 4.30
CA ALA A 75 19.57 -7.52 2.97
C ALA A 75 19.65 -6.05 2.53
N GLU A 76 19.59 -5.83 1.23
CA GLU A 76 19.50 -4.54 0.58
C GLU A 76 18.31 -4.53 -0.39
N LEU A 77 17.55 -3.45 -0.41
CA LEU A 77 16.46 -3.23 -1.36
C LEU A 77 16.95 -2.40 -2.53
N LYS A 78 16.73 -2.88 -3.74
CA LYS A 78 16.89 -2.16 -4.99
C LYS A 78 15.53 -1.96 -5.63
N ILE A 79 15.20 -0.71 -6.02
CA ILE A 79 13.91 -0.42 -6.65
C ILE A 79 14.12 -0.36 -8.17
N TYR A 80 13.31 -1.12 -8.90
CA TYR A 80 13.19 -1.07 -10.34
C TYR A 80 11.92 -0.32 -10.72
N HIS A 81 12.05 0.92 -11.14
CA HIS A 81 10.93 1.75 -11.55
C HIS A 81 10.54 1.51 -13.01
N ILE A 82 9.24 1.29 -13.23
CA ILE A 82 8.66 1.28 -14.56
C ILE A 82 7.94 2.60 -14.79
N ASP A 83 8.36 3.32 -15.82
CA ASP A 83 7.74 4.58 -16.22
C ASP A 83 6.27 4.41 -16.60
N TRP A 84 5.43 5.35 -16.19
CA TRP A 84 4.00 5.35 -16.46
C TRP A 84 3.64 5.28 -17.95
N THR A 85 4.53 5.76 -18.83
CA THR A 85 4.29 5.72 -20.28
C THR A 85 4.31 4.31 -20.84
N ASN A 86 5.10 3.44 -20.26
CA ASN A 86 5.35 2.09 -20.77
C ASN A 86 4.92 0.97 -19.82
N TYR A 87 4.31 1.32 -18.67
CA TYR A 87 4.12 0.35 -17.59
C TYR A 87 3.40 -0.93 -18.01
N LEU A 88 2.34 -0.83 -18.82
CA LEU A 88 1.55 -2.02 -19.21
C LEU A 88 2.38 -3.04 -19.99
N SER A 89 3.19 -2.58 -20.94
CA SER A 89 4.00 -3.47 -21.76
C SER A 89 5.23 -3.99 -21.01
N VAL A 90 5.95 -3.11 -20.32
CA VAL A 90 7.18 -3.48 -19.60
C VAL A 90 6.86 -4.37 -18.41
N TYR A 91 5.83 -4.05 -17.62
CA TYR A 91 5.42 -4.81 -16.45
C TYR A 91 5.13 -6.28 -16.79
N ASN A 92 4.22 -6.51 -17.73
CA ASN A 92 3.83 -7.87 -18.11
C ASN A 92 4.97 -8.62 -18.82
N LEU A 93 5.79 -7.92 -19.60
CA LEU A 93 6.94 -8.54 -20.26
C LEU A 93 7.99 -9.01 -19.24
N THR A 94 8.31 -8.17 -18.26
CA THR A 94 9.25 -8.53 -17.19
C THR A 94 8.76 -9.73 -16.39
N LEU A 95 7.49 -9.74 -16.01
CA LEU A 95 6.90 -10.89 -15.31
C LEU A 95 6.88 -12.16 -16.16
N ALA A 96 6.64 -12.05 -17.46
CA ALA A 96 6.62 -13.20 -18.37
C ALA A 96 8.01 -13.80 -18.62
N GLN A 97 9.09 -13.05 -18.41
CA GLN A 97 10.46 -13.55 -18.57
C GLN A 97 10.81 -14.59 -17.51
N MET A 98 10.28 -14.47 -16.30
CA MET A 98 10.54 -15.41 -15.18
C MET A 98 12.03 -15.74 -14.99
N ASP A 99 12.88 -14.73 -15.22
CA ASP A 99 14.35 -14.90 -15.22
C ASP A 99 15.02 -14.61 -13.87
N GLY A 100 14.20 -14.33 -12.84
CA GLY A 100 14.67 -13.99 -11.50
C GLY A 100 15.28 -12.57 -11.41
N SER A 101 15.02 -11.71 -12.37
CA SER A 101 15.48 -10.31 -12.34
C SER A 101 14.71 -9.45 -11.32
N VAL A 102 13.56 -9.92 -10.86
CA VAL A 102 12.67 -9.25 -9.92
C VAL A 102 12.24 -10.23 -8.85
N ASP A 103 12.40 -9.85 -7.58
CA ASP A 103 12.03 -10.67 -6.42
C ASP A 103 10.66 -10.28 -5.85
N LEU A 104 10.37 -8.98 -5.83
CA LEU A 104 9.10 -8.44 -5.36
C LEU A 104 8.49 -7.53 -6.42
N VAL A 105 7.17 -7.46 -6.45
CA VAL A 105 6.47 -6.63 -7.42
C VAL A 105 5.26 -5.94 -6.79
N GLY A 106 5.17 -4.62 -6.99
CA GLY A 106 3.94 -3.88 -6.73
C GLY A 106 2.89 -4.22 -7.79
N THR A 107 1.70 -4.64 -7.37
CA THR A 107 0.64 -5.08 -8.28
C THR A 107 -0.72 -4.52 -7.89
N ALA A 108 -1.71 -4.71 -8.76
CA ALA A 108 -3.09 -4.33 -8.51
C ALA A 108 -4.02 -5.31 -9.24
N SER A 109 -5.20 -5.52 -8.66
CA SER A 109 -6.18 -6.48 -9.17
C SER A 109 -6.77 -6.08 -10.52
N ASP A 110 -6.89 -4.79 -10.78
CA ASP A 110 -7.52 -4.22 -11.96
C ASP A 110 -6.52 -3.85 -13.07
N TRP A 111 -5.79 -2.76 -12.89
CA TRP A 111 -4.96 -2.16 -13.95
C TRP A 111 -3.60 -2.84 -14.20
N LEU A 112 -3.10 -3.64 -13.24
CA LEU A 112 -1.89 -4.46 -13.41
C LEU A 112 -2.19 -5.95 -13.62
N GLY A 113 -3.46 -6.32 -13.66
CA GLY A 113 -3.89 -7.66 -14.01
C GLY A 113 -3.36 -8.77 -13.11
N ALA A 114 -3.33 -8.53 -11.79
CA ALA A 114 -2.75 -9.46 -10.83
C ALA A 114 -3.27 -10.89 -10.96
N GLY A 115 -4.60 -11.07 -11.16
CA GLY A 115 -5.20 -12.39 -11.34
C GLY A 115 -4.72 -13.13 -12.57
N GLY A 116 -4.51 -12.43 -13.67
CA GLY A 116 -3.94 -13.00 -14.88
C GLY A 116 -2.49 -13.44 -14.67
N ASN A 117 -1.70 -12.63 -14.02
CA ASN A 117 -0.30 -12.92 -13.71
C ASN A 117 -0.17 -14.09 -12.73
N ALA A 118 -1.01 -14.16 -11.69
CA ALA A 118 -1.06 -15.29 -10.77
C ALA A 118 -1.39 -16.60 -11.53
N LYS A 119 -2.43 -16.57 -12.39
CA LYS A 119 -2.81 -17.72 -13.21
C LYS A 119 -1.70 -18.20 -14.15
N ASN A 120 -0.90 -17.28 -14.67
CA ASN A 120 0.22 -17.57 -15.55
C ASN A 120 1.49 -18.04 -14.80
N GLY A 121 1.44 -18.11 -13.47
CA GLY A 121 2.57 -18.55 -12.66
C GLY A 121 3.65 -17.49 -12.44
N ALA A 122 3.33 -16.22 -12.67
CA ALA A 122 4.28 -15.12 -12.48
C ALA A 122 4.48 -14.77 -10.99
N PHE A 123 3.59 -15.22 -10.12
CA PHE A 123 3.66 -14.99 -8.68
C PHE A 123 3.82 -16.30 -7.92
N LEU A 124 4.59 -16.26 -6.86
CA LEU A 124 4.70 -17.36 -5.91
C LEU A 124 3.39 -17.48 -5.10
N GLU A 125 2.92 -18.69 -4.91
CA GLU A 125 1.88 -18.99 -3.94
C GLU A 125 2.39 -18.75 -2.51
N LEU A 126 1.65 -17.94 -1.76
CA LEU A 126 1.93 -17.62 -0.37
C LEU A 126 1.06 -18.51 0.51
N SER A 127 1.55 -19.68 0.90
CA SER A 127 0.78 -20.54 1.79
C SER A 127 0.55 -19.88 3.17
N GLU A 128 -0.54 -20.24 3.84
CA GLU A 128 -0.80 -19.75 5.19
C GLU A 128 0.35 -20.07 6.15
N ASP A 129 0.94 -21.26 6.05
CA ASP A 129 2.07 -21.66 6.89
C ASP A 129 3.30 -20.79 6.64
N MET A 130 3.57 -20.45 5.37
CA MET A 130 4.62 -19.50 5.02
C MET A 130 4.35 -18.12 5.64
N LEU A 131 3.14 -17.60 5.47
CA LEU A 131 2.76 -16.28 6.00
C LEU A 131 2.82 -16.24 7.53
N LYS A 132 2.34 -17.28 8.21
CA LYS A 132 2.42 -17.40 9.67
C LYS A 132 3.86 -17.51 10.17
N THR A 133 4.73 -18.14 9.39
CA THR A 133 6.13 -18.36 9.75
C THR A 133 6.98 -17.11 9.51
N TYR A 134 6.88 -16.50 8.35
CA TYR A 134 7.77 -15.41 7.92
C TYR A 134 7.18 -14.01 8.05
N ALA A 135 5.86 -13.90 8.11
CA ALA A 135 5.14 -12.63 8.23
C ALA A 135 4.02 -12.70 9.30
N PRO A 136 4.29 -13.20 10.53
CA PRO A 136 3.24 -13.45 11.52
C PRO A 136 2.45 -12.18 11.88
N LYS A 137 3.11 -11.05 12.02
CA LYS A 137 2.44 -9.78 12.33
C LYS A 137 1.50 -9.32 11.22
N THR A 138 1.90 -9.48 9.97
CA THR A 138 1.04 -9.17 8.82
C THR A 138 -0.14 -10.14 8.77
N TRP A 139 0.12 -11.44 8.98
CA TRP A 139 -0.93 -12.45 9.01
C TRP A 139 -2.01 -12.12 10.05
N GLU A 140 -1.60 -11.72 11.25
CA GLU A 140 -2.50 -11.38 12.37
C GLU A 140 -3.23 -10.04 12.18
N SER A 141 -2.57 -9.07 11.52
CA SER A 141 -3.14 -7.72 11.35
C SER A 141 -4.18 -7.61 10.25
N VAL A 142 -4.11 -8.47 9.25
CA VAL A 142 -5.01 -8.48 8.10
C VAL A 142 -6.22 -9.36 8.40
N SER A 143 -7.43 -8.84 8.16
CA SER A 143 -8.64 -9.60 8.40
C SER A 143 -8.80 -10.80 7.44
N PRO A 144 -9.50 -11.86 7.84
CA PRO A 144 -9.75 -13.01 6.95
C PRO A 144 -10.42 -12.63 5.64
N GLU A 145 -11.33 -11.66 5.67
CA GLU A 145 -12.02 -11.16 4.48
C GLU A 145 -11.07 -10.48 3.51
N HIS A 146 -10.07 -9.75 4.02
CA HIS A 146 -9.05 -9.12 3.19
C HIS A 146 -8.06 -10.15 2.63
N TRP A 147 -7.72 -11.19 3.38
CA TRP A 147 -6.95 -12.31 2.83
C TRP A 147 -7.69 -13.04 1.72
N ASP A 148 -9.02 -13.17 1.81
CA ASP A 148 -9.83 -13.77 0.74
C ASP A 148 -9.78 -12.98 -0.56
N LEU A 149 -9.63 -11.65 -0.51
CA LEU A 149 -9.43 -10.80 -1.69
C LEU A 149 -8.07 -11.00 -2.36
N CYS A 150 -7.12 -11.59 -1.65
CA CYS A 150 -5.77 -11.88 -2.16
C CYS A 150 -5.65 -13.27 -2.80
N LYS A 151 -6.76 -14.02 -2.87
CA LYS A 151 -6.79 -15.38 -3.40
C LYS A 151 -7.19 -15.42 -4.87
N TYR A 152 -6.53 -16.32 -5.60
CA TYR A 152 -6.92 -16.75 -6.94
C TYR A 152 -6.99 -18.28 -6.95
N ASN A 153 -8.14 -18.83 -7.35
CA ASN A 153 -8.43 -20.27 -7.30
C ASN A 153 -8.29 -20.92 -5.92
N GLY A 154 -8.49 -20.16 -4.88
CA GLY A 154 -8.40 -20.62 -3.49
C GLY A 154 -7.04 -20.41 -2.81
N GLU A 155 -5.99 -20.07 -3.57
CA GLU A 155 -4.64 -19.88 -3.08
C GLU A 155 -4.28 -18.38 -2.99
N ILE A 156 -3.51 -18.01 -1.97
CA ILE A 156 -3.06 -16.62 -1.75
C ILE A 156 -1.84 -16.33 -2.65
N TYR A 157 -1.91 -15.26 -3.41
CA TYR A 157 -0.80 -14.78 -4.25
C TYR A 157 -0.39 -13.35 -3.97
N LEU A 158 -1.20 -12.62 -3.22
CA LEU A 158 -0.97 -11.21 -2.94
C LEU A 158 -0.82 -10.98 -1.44
N MET A 159 0.10 -10.12 -1.08
CA MET A 159 0.17 -9.55 0.26
C MET A 159 -0.55 -8.20 0.22
N PRO A 160 -1.63 -8.00 0.99
CA PRO A 160 -2.42 -6.78 0.91
C PRO A 160 -1.68 -5.61 1.56
N GLU A 161 -1.84 -4.43 1.01
CA GLU A 161 -1.40 -3.19 1.64
C GLU A 161 -2.22 -2.88 2.90
N ASP A 162 -3.42 -3.38 2.98
CA ASP A 162 -4.42 -3.25 4.08
C ASP A 162 -4.44 -1.87 4.75
N ASN A 163 -4.29 -0.85 3.94
CA ASN A 163 -4.27 0.54 4.38
C ASN A 163 -5.60 1.19 4.03
N TYR A 164 -6.39 1.53 5.05
CA TYR A 164 -7.66 2.19 4.87
C TYR A 164 -7.46 3.69 4.60
N ALA A 165 -7.30 4.05 3.35
CA ALA A 165 -7.29 5.45 2.92
C ALA A 165 -8.70 5.85 2.41
N GLN A 166 -9.42 6.60 3.23
CA GLN A 166 -10.82 6.99 2.95
C GLN A 166 -10.98 8.15 1.97
N TRP A 167 -9.91 8.67 1.41
CA TRP A 167 -10.02 9.83 0.55
C TRP A 167 -9.57 9.51 -0.86
N THR A 168 -10.51 9.47 -1.73
CA THR A 168 -10.28 9.55 -3.16
C THR A 168 -10.94 10.82 -3.66
N ASN A 169 -10.15 11.73 -4.19
CA ASN A 169 -10.66 12.94 -4.84
C ASN A 169 -11.12 12.64 -6.28
N HIS A 170 -11.91 11.60 -6.44
CA HIS A 170 -12.50 11.29 -7.72
C HIS A 170 -13.78 12.08 -7.89
N GLY A 171 -13.91 12.78 -8.99
CA GLY A 171 -15.06 13.58 -9.31
C GLY A 171 -15.13 13.88 -10.79
N PHE A 172 -16.23 14.47 -11.19
CA PHE A 172 -16.40 14.95 -12.55
C PHE A 172 -16.06 16.44 -12.60
N ALA A 173 -15.06 16.81 -13.42
CA ALA A 173 -14.77 18.20 -13.74
C ALA A 173 -15.46 18.55 -15.07
N TYR A 174 -16.16 19.67 -15.12
CA TYR A 174 -16.82 20.16 -16.33
C TYR A 174 -16.65 21.67 -16.49
N ARG A 175 -16.76 22.13 -17.72
CA ARG A 175 -16.73 23.53 -18.07
C ARG A 175 -18.06 24.19 -17.63
N LEU A 176 -18.00 25.03 -16.59
CA LEU A 176 -19.17 25.69 -16.02
C LEU A 176 -19.82 26.63 -17.00
N ASP A 177 -19.06 27.33 -17.84
CA ASP A 177 -19.56 28.19 -18.89
C ASP A 177 -20.42 27.39 -19.91
N TRP A 178 -19.96 26.27 -20.38
CA TRP A 178 -20.70 25.39 -21.29
C TRP A 178 -21.93 24.77 -20.62
N ALA A 179 -21.82 24.42 -19.35
CA ALA A 179 -22.97 23.89 -18.61
C ALA A 179 -24.09 24.93 -18.49
N LYS A 180 -23.73 26.19 -18.23
CA LYS A 180 -24.68 27.31 -18.18
C LYS A 180 -25.35 27.61 -19.54
N GLU A 181 -24.58 27.62 -20.62
CA GLU A 181 -25.10 27.76 -21.98
C GLU A 181 -26.09 26.64 -22.35
N ALA A 182 -25.82 25.41 -21.85
CA ALA A 182 -26.70 24.27 -22.02
C ALA A 182 -27.88 24.21 -21.02
N GLY A 183 -28.06 25.24 -20.19
CA GLY A 183 -29.13 25.29 -19.17
C GLY A 183 -28.93 24.30 -18.02
N ARG A 184 -27.69 23.93 -17.72
CA ARG A 184 -27.28 22.92 -16.72
C ARG A 184 -26.36 23.50 -15.64
N GLY A 185 -26.61 24.71 -15.18
CA GLY A 185 -25.82 25.39 -14.16
C GLY A 185 -26.62 25.88 -12.97
#